data_b0909d117796c0822be3a9574638e837
#
_entry.id   b0909d117796c0822be3a9574638e837
#
_cell.length_a   1.000
_cell.length_b   1.000
_cell.length_c   1.000
_cell.angle_alpha   90.00
_cell.angle_beta   90.00
_cell.angle_gamma   90.00
#
_symmetry.space_group_name_H-M   'P 1'
#
loop_
_entity.id
_entity.type
_entity.pdbx_description
1 polymer ?
#
loop_
_entity_poly.entity_id
_entity_poly.type
_entity_poly.pdbx_seq_one_letter_code
_entity_poly.pdbx_strand_id
1 'polypeptide(L)'
;MRKKVFVLVLVGFVLFFAGCAQQPEEKPTTTTPAATPTGPKEETLYFGAPISLSGKFAKEGQMSLWGMQVAAQWINENGGIKVGNKVYKVEIKYYDDESKKESVQSLIERLATVDKVKFILAPYSSGLTMAAAPIAEKYGVLMNSHGGASDYIFEQGYYYVVQTLSPASKYQTGFLDMVKTLDPDAKRLALVYEDKEFSRAVHQAAKEYAEKLGFEIVYEKTXPAGTTDLSPILNELKAANPDVLIGGGHFADGQLLAQQLAELNINIKAISILVAPSLPAFYEALGTKAEGISAPAQWETGVKYSPEVAEKLGVEWYGPTQEEFIKMFKDLAGEDAEPSYHVAEAAAAVLSYAKAIEKAQSTDVDRVREAMNDLEFMCVYGMWSIDPETGKQVGHDMVIIQWQNEEKKIVWPESAANAKPCYPMPTWDEKAEGKTCGS
;
A
#
# COMPACT_ATOMS: atom_id res chain seq x y z
N MET A 1 -69.24 18.34 -0.76
CA MET A 1 -69.94 19.64 -0.59
C MET A 1 -68.97 20.75 -1.03
N ARG A 2 -69.55 21.56 -1.96
CA ARG A 2 -68.92 22.64 -2.70
C ARG A 2 -68.53 23.82 -1.84
N LYS A 3 -67.43 24.52 -2.20
CA LYS A 3 -67.50 26.00 -2.27
C LYS A 3 -66.40 26.54 -3.16
N LYS A 4 -66.85 27.19 -4.24
CA LYS A 4 -66.02 28.02 -5.14
C LYS A 4 -65.94 29.44 -4.58
N VAL A 5 -64.76 30.08 -4.73
CA VAL A 5 -64.68 31.54 -4.48
C VAL A 5 -64.15 32.20 -5.76
N PHE A 6 -64.91 33.16 -6.21
CA PHE A 6 -64.62 34.03 -7.35
C PHE A 6 -63.79 35.25 -6.88
N VAL A 7 -62.84 35.68 -7.68
CA VAL A 7 -62.21 36.96 -7.48
C VAL A 7 -62.35 37.82 -8.71
N LEU A 8 -62.82 39.02 -8.45
CA LEU A 8 -63.18 40.05 -9.43
C LEU A 8 -61.94 40.81 -9.88
N VAL A 9 -61.87 41.10 -11.21
CA VAL A 9 -60.79 41.93 -11.80
C VAL A 9 -61.41 43.35 -12.03
N LEU A 10 -60.67 44.34 -11.51
CA LEU A 10 -61.04 45.73 -11.75
C LEU A 10 -60.04 46.30 -12.75
N VAL A 11 -60.57 46.82 -13.86
CA VAL A 11 -59.81 47.51 -14.90
C VAL A 11 -59.91 49.00 -14.65
N GLY A 12 -58.84 49.69 -14.46
CA GLY A 12 -58.82 51.14 -14.34
C GLY A 12 -58.10 51.77 -15.53
N PHE A 13 -58.79 52.68 -16.14
CA PHE A 13 -58.31 53.49 -17.30
C PHE A 13 -57.73 54.78 -16.79
N VAL A 14 -56.53 55.15 -17.24
CA VAL A 14 -55.96 56.48 -16.99
C VAL A 14 -55.42 57.06 -18.29
N LEU A 15 -55.81 58.29 -18.53
CA LEU A 15 -55.59 59.06 -19.75
C LEU A 15 -54.19 59.70 -19.83
N PHE A 16 -53.75 59.84 -21.06
CA PHE A 16 -52.46 60.44 -21.50
C PHE A 16 -52.37 61.94 -21.29
N PHE A 17 -51.21 62.41 -20.91
CA PHE A 17 -50.73 63.76 -21.24
C PHE A 17 -49.37 63.64 -21.90
N ALA A 18 -49.26 64.20 -23.11
CA ALA A 18 -48.05 64.25 -23.86
C ALA A 18 -47.23 65.50 -23.44
N GLY A 19 -45.99 65.26 -23.03
CA GLY A 19 -45.03 66.33 -22.84
C GLY A 19 -43.72 65.95 -23.55
N CYS A 20 -43.36 66.77 -24.54
CA CYS A 20 -42.09 66.62 -25.25
C CYS A 20 -40.91 67.02 -24.33
N ALA A 21 -40.07 66.04 -24.01
CA ALA A 21 -38.75 66.35 -23.41
C ALA A 21 -37.66 65.71 -24.30
N GLN A 22 -36.68 66.47 -24.69
CA GLN A 22 -35.52 66.05 -25.47
C GLN A 22 -34.69 65.05 -24.66
N GLN A 23 -34.38 63.90 -25.26
CA GLN A 23 -33.48 62.89 -24.71
C GLN A 23 -32.01 63.36 -24.94
N PRO A 24 -31.13 63.21 -23.96
CA PRO A 24 -29.71 63.37 -24.20
C PRO A 24 -29.19 62.16 -24.98
N GLU A 25 -28.32 62.39 -25.97
CA GLU A 25 -27.60 61.33 -26.70
C GLU A 25 -26.70 60.57 -25.75
N GLU A 26 -26.98 59.28 -25.55
CA GLU A 26 -26.09 58.35 -24.88
C GLU A 26 -24.93 58.01 -25.82
N LYS A 27 -23.68 58.34 -25.39
CA LYS A 27 -22.49 57.86 -26.04
C LYS A 27 -22.43 56.30 -25.94
N PRO A 28 -22.03 55.61 -27.00
CA PRO A 28 -21.90 54.17 -26.93
C PRO A 28 -20.79 53.80 -25.91
N THR A 29 -21.18 53.15 -24.82
CA THR A 29 -20.26 52.51 -23.88
C THR A 29 -19.71 51.29 -24.58
N THR A 30 -18.45 51.34 -24.94
CA THR A 30 -17.69 50.18 -25.36
C THR A 30 -17.54 49.28 -24.12
N THR A 31 -18.38 48.25 -24.02
CA THR A 31 -18.17 47.18 -23.06
C THR A 31 -16.94 46.40 -23.51
N THR A 32 -15.84 46.58 -22.83
CA THR A 32 -14.67 45.72 -22.94
C THR A 32 -15.14 44.34 -22.53
N PRO A 33 -14.92 43.29 -23.36
CA PRO A 33 -15.28 41.93 -22.94
C PRO A 33 -14.55 41.62 -21.65
N ALA A 34 -15.24 41.09 -20.65
CA ALA A 34 -14.63 40.64 -19.42
C ALA A 34 -13.55 39.62 -19.80
N ALA A 35 -12.33 39.86 -19.35
CA ALA A 35 -11.22 38.94 -19.59
C ALA A 35 -11.61 37.56 -19.01
N THR A 36 -11.60 36.58 -19.88
CA THR A 36 -11.80 35.19 -19.44
C THR A 36 -10.71 34.86 -18.41
N PRO A 37 -11.04 34.24 -17.29
CA PRO A 37 -10.00 33.90 -16.32
C PRO A 37 -8.88 33.11 -17.01
N THR A 38 -7.67 33.63 -16.94
CA THR A 38 -6.51 33.02 -17.59
C THR A 38 -5.80 31.99 -16.73
N GLY A 39 -6.39 31.63 -15.59
CA GLY A 39 -5.85 30.61 -14.70
C GLY A 39 -6.03 29.17 -15.24
N PRO A 40 -5.25 28.22 -14.74
CA PRO A 40 -5.37 26.83 -15.19
C PRO A 40 -6.77 26.26 -14.87
N LYS A 41 -7.29 25.47 -15.82
CA LYS A 41 -8.60 24.82 -15.64
C LYS A 41 -8.45 23.67 -14.65
N GLU A 42 -9.21 23.70 -13.56
CA GLU A 42 -9.20 22.66 -12.54
C GLU A 42 -10.22 21.57 -12.84
N GLU A 43 -9.80 20.31 -12.77
CA GLU A 43 -10.64 19.13 -12.96
C GLU A 43 -10.33 18.12 -11.87
N THR A 44 -11.23 17.14 -11.66
CA THR A 44 -11.01 16.03 -10.73
C THR A 44 -10.62 14.79 -11.52
N LEU A 45 -9.57 14.12 -11.07
CA LEU A 45 -9.13 12.84 -11.62
C LEU A 45 -9.37 11.77 -10.56
N TYR A 46 -10.09 10.72 -10.93
CA TYR A 46 -10.41 9.64 -10.00
C TYR A 46 -9.44 8.48 -10.18
N PHE A 47 -8.86 8.01 -9.08
CA PHE A 47 -8.15 6.74 -9.03
C PHE A 47 -9.09 5.75 -8.34
N GLY A 48 -9.38 4.63 -9.00
CA GLY A 48 -10.30 3.63 -8.48
C GLY A 48 -9.60 2.62 -7.60
N ALA A 49 -10.26 2.19 -6.52
CA ALA A 49 -9.63 1.25 -5.59
C ALA A 49 -10.66 0.26 -5.03
N PRO A 50 -10.69 -0.96 -5.56
CA PRO A 50 -11.33 -2.05 -4.82
C PRO A 50 -10.36 -2.39 -3.69
N ILE A 51 -10.81 -2.27 -2.44
CA ILE A 51 -9.92 -2.46 -1.30
C ILE A 51 -10.67 -3.19 -0.17
N SER A 52 -9.99 -4.08 0.54
CA SER A 52 -10.61 -4.89 1.57
C SER A 52 -10.83 -4.06 2.83
N LEU A 53 -12.07 -3.69 3.11
CA LEU A 53 -12.46 -2.98 4.34
C LEU A 53 -13.23 -3.91 5.27
N SER A 54 -13.56 -5.10 4.79
CA SER A 54 -14.14 -6.18 5.59
C SER A 54 -13.52 -7.50 5.14
N GLY A 55 -13.76 -8.56 5.91
CA GLY A 55 -13.22 -9.89 5.62
C GLY A 55 -11.78 -10.05 6.09
N LYS A 56 -11.11 -11.05 5.54
CA LYS A 56 -9.79 -11.50 6.00
C LYS A 56 -8.73 -10.39 6.02
N PHE A 57 -8.76 -9.53 5.02
CA PHE A 57 -7.72 -8.52 4.80
C PHE A 57 -8.10 -7.12 5.28
N ALA A 58 -9.11 -7.00 6.16
CA ALA A 58 -9.64 -5.68 6.56
C ALA A 58 -8.58 -4.80 7.22
N LYS A 59 -7.67 -5.38 8.02
CA LYS A 59 -6.63 -4.59 8.69
C LYS A 59 -5.65 -3.99 7.68
N GLU A 60 -5.14 -4.82 6.79
CA GLU A 60 -4.19 -4.39 5.77
C GLU A 60 -4.86 -3.43 4.78
N GLY A 61 -6.09 -3.74 4.38
CA GLY A 61 -6.86 -2.91 3.45
C GLY A 61 -7.14 -1.52 3.98
N GLN A 62 -7.49 -1.40 5.26
CA GLN A 62 -7.73 -0.09 5.87
C GLN A 62 -6.44 0.74 5.90
N MET A 63 -5.32 0.13 6.24
CA MET A 63 -4.02 0.82 6.21
C MET A 63 -3.71 1.32 4.80
N SER A 64 -3.95 0.47 3.79
CA SER A 64 -3.73 0.83 2.39
C SER A 64 -4.60 2.02 1.97
N LEU A 65 -5.88 2.00 2.34
CA LEU A 65 -6.79 3.11 2.01
C LEU A 65 -6.31 4.42 2.63
N TRP A 66 -5.89 4.40 3.88
CA TRP A 66 -5.35 5.59 4.52
C TRP A 66 -4.13 6.12 3.75
N GLY A 67 -3.25 5.24 3.28
CA GLY A 67 -2.10 5.63 2.46
C GLY A 67 -2.51 6.32 1.16
N MET A 68 -3.50 5.75 0.48
CA MET A 68 -4.03 6.35 -0.76
C MET A 68 -4.57 7.76 -0.48
N GLN A 69 -5.30 7.91 0.63
CA GLN A 69 -5.94 9.18 1.01
C GLN A 69 -4.90 10.22 1.41
N VAL A 70 -3.84 9.82 2.13
CA VAL A 70 -2.73 10.73 2.48
C VAL A 70 -2.08 11.25 1.19
N ALA A 71 -1.76 10.37 0.26
CA ALA A 71 -1.10 10.79 -0.98
C ALA A 71 -1.98 11.72 -1.81
N ALA A 72 -3.28 11.38 -1.94
CA ALA A 72 -4.22 12.23 -2.69
C ALA A 72 -4.32 13.61 -2.04
N GLN A 73 -4.42 13.68 -0.72
CA GLN A 73 -4.47 14.94 0.01
C GLN A 73 -3.20 15.76 -0.22
N TRP A 74 -2.03 15.12 -0.11
CA TRP A 74 -0.76 15.82 -0.33
C TRP A 74 -0.68 16.41 -1.74
N ILE A 75 -1.04 15.62 -2.75
CA ILE A 75 -1.05 16.08 -4.15
C ILE A 75 -1.95 17.32 -4.26
N ASN A 76 -3.14 17.24 -3.69
CA ASN A 76 -4.14 18.33 -3.80
C ASN A 76 -3.68 19.59 -3.08
N GLU A 77 -2.98 19.47 -1.97
CA GLU A 77 -2.46 20.61 -1.20
C GLU A 77 -1.19 21.19 -1.81
N ASN A 78 -0.55 20.47 -2.74
CA ASN A 78 0.72 20.89 -3.35
C ASN A 78 0.58 21.11 -4.86
N GLY A 79 -0.56 21.61 -5.29
CA GLY A 79 -0.77 22.10 -6.65
C GLY A 79 -1.43 21.15 -7.62
N GLY A 80 -1.81 19.96 -7.17
CA GLY A 80 -2.46 18.97 -8.04
C GLY A 80 -1.50 18.37 -9.06
N ILE A 81 -2.06 17.73 -10.09
CA ILE A 81 -1.29 17.16 -11.20
C ILE A 81 -1.45 18.09 -12.40
N LYS A 82 -0.35 18.60 -12.92
CA LYS A 82 -0.35 19.58 -14.02
C LYS A 82 -0.18 18.89 -15.37
N VAL A 83 -1.16 19.07 -16.25
CA VAL A 83 -1.17 18.50 -17.59
C VAL A 83 -1.57 19.62 -18.56
N GLY A 84 -0.60 20.18 -19.30
CA GLY A 84 -0.83 21.32 -20.15
C GLY A 84 -1.36 22.51 -19.35
N ASN A 85 -2.53 23.04 -19.73
CA ASN A 85 -3.18 24.15 -19.03
C ASN A 85 -4.23 23.67 -18.02
N LYS A 86 -4.25 22.37 -17.71
CA LYS A 86 -5.17 21.78 -16.72
C LYS A 86 -4.42 21.44 -15.44
N VAL A 87 -5.14 21.51 -14.32
CA VAL A 87 -4.68 21.02 -13.03
C VAL A 87 -5.71 20.02 -12.52
N TYR A 88 -5.24 18.81 -12.20
CA TYR A 88 -6.13 17.77 -11.68
C TYR A 88 -5.97 17.64 -10.17
N LYS A 89 -7.10 17.73 -9.47
CA LYS A 89 -7.20 17.27 -8.08
C LYS A 89 -7.46 15.77 -8.12
N VAL A 90 -6.92 15.04 -7.17
CA VAL A 90 -7.05 13.57 -7.10
C VAL A 90 -8.10 13.19 -6.07
N GLU A 91 -8.96 12.25 -6.43
CA GLU A 91 -9.93 11.68 -5.51
C GLU A 91 -9.87 10.16 -5.62
N ILE A 92 -9.86 9.47 -4.49
CA ILE A 92 -9.85 8.00 -4.44
C ILE A 92 -11.30 7.51 -4.45
N LYS A 93 -11.68 6.81 -5.51
CA LYS A 93 -13.02 6.22 -5.62
C LYS A 93 -12.90 4.76 -5.22
N TYR A 94 -13.27 4.46 -3.98
CA TYR A 94 -13.03 3.13 -3.43
C TYR A 94 -14.32 2.40 -3.11
N TYR A 95 -14.23 1.08 -3.15
CA TYR A 95 -15.31 0.16 -2.81
C TYR A 95 -14.74 -0.97 -1.97
N ASP A 96 -15.51 -1.44 -0.98
CA ASP A 96 -15.12 -2.61 -0.18
C ASP A 96 -15.25 -3.88 -1.04
N ASP A 97 -14.15 -4.57 -1.24
CA ASP A 97 -14.14 -5.82 -2.00
C ASP A 97 -14.42 -7.05 -1.13
N GLU A 98 -14.63 -6.84 0.17
CA GLU A 98 -14.95 -7.89 1.14
C GLU A 98 -13.92 -9.01 1.19
N SER A 99 -12.69 -8.75 0.71
CA SER A 99 -11.60 -9.74 0.63
C SER A 99 -11.95 -10.93 -0.26
N LYS A 100 -12.79 -10.71 -1.29
CA LYS A 100 -13.31 -11.77 -2.18
C LYS A 100 -12.89 -11.53 -3.63
N LYS A 101 -12.41 -12.58 -4.31
CA LYS A 101 -11.99 -12.51 -5.71
C LYS A 101 -13.14 -12.08 -6.62
N GLU A 102 -14.33 -12.63 -6.40
CA GLU A 102 -15.52 -12.32 -7.22
C GLU A 102 -15.92 -10.84 -7.09
N SER A 103 -15.85 -10.30 -5.87
CA SER A 103 -16.16 -8.88 -5.63
C SER A 103 -15.13 -7.99 -6.33
N VAL A 104 -13.84 -8.33 -6.21
CA VAL A 104 -12.78 -7.60 -6.90
C VAL A 104 -13.03 -7.53 -8.40
N GLN A 105 -13.35 -8.67 -9.02
CA GLN A 105 -13.57 -8.73 -10.46
C GLN A 105 -14.75 -7.86 -10.89
N SER A 106 -15.87 -7.92 -10.14
CA SER A 106 -17.05 -7.09 -10.41
C SER A 106 -16.74 -5.61 -10.24
N LEU A 107 -15.95 -5.27 -9.22
CA LEU A 107 -15.61 -3.87 -8.94
C LEU A 107 -14.66 -3.28 -9.99
N ILE A 108 -13.70 -4.04 -10.48
CA ILE A 108 -12.84 -3.56 -11.58
C ILE A 108 -13.70 -3.28 -12.81
N GLU A 109 -14.60 -4.20 -13.15
CA GLU A 109 -15.52 -4.01 -14.29
C GLU A 109 -16.36 -2.75 -14.10
N ARG A 110 -16.93 -2.56 -12.91
CA ARG A 110 -17.73 -1.38 -12.57
C ARG A 110 -16.92 -0.09 -12.71
N LEU A 111 -15.71 -0.07 -12.14
CA LEU A 111 -14.85 1.10 -12.20
C LEU A 111 -14.54 1.47 -13.66
N ALA A 112 -14.25 0.47 -14.49
CA ALA A 112 -13.92 0.69 -15.90
C ALA A 112 -15.12 1.11 -16.75
N THR A 113 -16.26 0.44 -16.58
CA THR A 113 -17.39 0.59 -17.52
C THR A 113 -18.48 1.55 -17.04
N VAL A 114 -18.72 1.65 -15.74
CA VAL A 114 -19.76 2.52 -15.17
C VAL A 114 -19.14 3.84 -14.68
N ASP A 115 -18.12 3.74 -13.86
CA ASP A 115 -17.45 4.92 -13.28
C ASP A 115 -16.48 5.59 -14.24
N LYS A 116 -16.09 4.89 -15.30
CA LYS A 116 -15.18 5.40 -16.35
C LYS A 116 -13.81 5.79 -15.79
N VAL A 117 -13.35 5.07 -14.79
CA VAL A 117 -12.03 5.28 -14.17
C VAL A 117 -10.98 4.57 -15.04
N LYS A 118 -9.87 5.25 -15.29
CA LYS A 118 -8.77 4.75 -16.14
C LYS A 118 -7.59 4.21 -15.33
N PHE A 119 -7.46 4.63 -14.09
CA PHE A 119 -6.30 4.34 -13.23
C PHE A 119 -6.79 3.65 -11.97
N ILE A 120 -6.36 2.40 -11.79
CA ILE A 120 -6.80 1.55 -10.68
C ILE A 120 -5.63 1.36 -9.72
N LEU A 121 -5.91 1.51 -8.44
CA LEU A 121 -5.03 1.07 -7.37
C LEU A 121 -5.49 -0.35 -7.05
N ALA A 122 -4.62 -1.32 -7.24
CA ALA A 122 -4.99 -2.73 -7.19
C ALA A 122 -5.55 -3.12 -5.81
N PRO A 123 -6.32 -4.20 -5.73
CA PRO A 123 -6.74 -4.70 -4.41
C PRO A 123 -5.54 -5.20 -3.61
N TYR A 124 -5.72 -5.36 -2.32
CA TYR A 124 -4.68 -5.92 -1.45
C TYR A 124 -4.56 -7.43 -1.69
N SER A 125 -3.34 -7.93 -1.59
CA SER A 125 -2.91 -9.32 -1.69
C SER A 125 -2.65 -9.79 -3.12
N SER A 126 -1.75 -10.76 -3.23
CA SER A 126 -1.41 -11.35 -4.52
C SER A 126 -2.61 -12.08 -5.14
N GLY A 127 -3.37 -12.80 -4.32
CA GLY A 127 -4.53 -13.54 -4.82
C GLY A 127 -5.60 -12.62 -5.41
N LEU A 128 -5.89 -11.51 -4.74
CA LEU A 128 -6.89 -10.55 -5.24
C LEU A 128 -6.36 -9.79 -6.46
N THR A 129 -5.06 -9.45 -6.46
CA THR A 129 -4.44 -8.78 -7.61
C THR A 129 -4.45 -9.70 -8.84
N MET A 130 -4.17 -11.00 -8.65
CA MET A 130 -4.23 -11.98 -9.74
C MET A 130 -5.65 -12.11 -10.31
N ALA A 131 -6.66 -12.01 -9.46
CA ALA A 131 -8.06 -12.04 -9.91
C ALA A 131 -8.43 -10.77 -10.69
N ALA A 132 -7.87 -9.62 -10.28
CA ALA A 132 -8.14 -8.32 -10.90
C ALA A 132 -7.43 -8.14 -12.25
N ALA A 133 -6.20 -8.66 -12.37
CA ALA A 133 -5.30 -8.36 -13.49
C ALA A 133 -5.91 -8.65 -14.87
N PRO A 134 -6.50 -9.83 -15.14
CA PRO A 134 -7.07 -10.06 -16.46
C PRO A 134 -8.26 -9.15 -16.78
N ILE A 135 -8.98 -8.68 -15.77
CA ILE A 135 -10.11 -7.77 -15.99
C ILE A 135 -9.58 -6.37 -16.36
N ALA A 136 -8.56 -5.90 -15.65
CA ALA A 136 -7.89 -4.63 -15.98
C ALA A 136 -7.33 -4.67 -17.41
N GLU A 137 -6.67 -5.76 -17.75
CA GLU A 137 -6.11 -5.96 -19.10
C GLU A 137 -7.20 -5.94 -20.17
N LYS A 138 -8.32 -6.64 -19.89
CA LYS A 138 -9.46 -6.72 -20.81
C LYS A 138 -10.02 -5.33 -21.15
N TYR A 139 -10.15 -4.48 -20.14
CA TYR A 139 -10.76 -3.15 -20.31
C TYR A 139 -9.75 -2.05 -20.63
N GLY A 140 -8.46 -2.38 -20.64
CA GLY A 140 -7.41 -1.41 -20.96
C GLY A 140 -7.31 -0.30 -19.90
N VAL A 141 -7.59 -0.61 -18.64
CA VAL A 141 -7.36 0.32 -17.53
C VAL A 141 -6.02 -0.03 -16.88
N LEU A 142 -5.26 0.99 -16.49
CA LEU A 142 -3.96 0.78 -15.86
C LEU A 142 -4.18 0.40 -14.39
N MET A 143 -3.52 -0.65 -13.93
CA MET A 143 -3.63 -1.12 -12.55
C MET A 143 -2.25 -1.15 -11.90
N ASN A 144 -2.12 -0.49 -10.75
CA ASN A 144 -0.87 -0.37 -10.02
C ASN A 144 -0.97 -1.17 -8.73
N SER A 145 -0.17 -2.21 -8.62
CA SER A 145 -0.19 -3.11 -7.46
C SER A 145 0.64 -2.51 -6.31
N HIS A 146 -0.03 -2.31 -5.18
CA HIS A 146 0.62 -1.88 -3.94
C HIS A 146 0.62 -2.99 -2.89
N GLY A 147 -0.10 -4.09 -3.13
CA GLY A 147 -0.21 -5.20 -2.17
C GLY A 147 -0.10 -6.58 -2.81
N GLY A 148 0.05 -6.67 -4.11
CA GLY A 148 0.22 -7.94 -4.81
C GLY A 148 1.68 -8.17 -5.14
N ALA A 149 2.38 -8.90 -4.27
CA ALA A 149 3.83 -9.05 -4.37
C ALA A 149 4.28 -10.23 -5.24
N SER A 150 3.41 -11.22 -5.47
CA SER A 150 3.82 -12.44 -6.19
C SER A 150 4.45 -12.12 -7.53
N ASP A 151 5.67 -12.60 -7.74
CA ASP A 151 6.38 -12.44 -9.00
C ASP A 151 5.57 -13.00 -10.18
N TYR A 152 4.79 -14.05 -9.93
CA TYR A 152 3.97 -14.71 -10.94
C TYR A 152 3.00 -13.74 -11.64
N ILE A 153 2.47 -12.75 -10.93
CA ILE A 153 1.57 -11.74 -11.53
C ILE A 153 2.24 -11.07 -12.74
N PHE A 154 3.54 -10.82 -12.63
CA PHE A 154 4.30 -10.05 -13.60
C PHE A 154 5.03 -10.94 -14.64
N GLU A 155 4.71 -12.24 -14.64
CA GLU A 155 5.17 -13.21 -15.62
C GLU A 155 4.09 -13.56 -16.65
N GLN A 156 2.89 -12.95 -16.52
CA GLN A 156 1.75 -13.27 -17.37
C GLN A 156 1.70 -12.46 -18.67
N GLY A 157 2.53 -11.45 -18.80
CA GLY A 157 2.56 -10.61 -19.99
C GLY A 157 1.52 -9.49 -20.00
N TYR A 158 0.95 -9.14 -18.87
CA TYR A 158 -0.02 -8.03 -18.78
C TYR A 158 0.69 -6.71 -19.03
N TYR A 159 0.20 -5.93 -19.97
CA TYR A 159 0.73 -4.60 -20.28
C TYR A 159 0.26 -3.55 -19.26
N TYR A 160 -1.00 -3.68 -18.79
CA TYR A 160 -1.64 -2.66 -17.98
C TYR A 160 -1.50 -2.90 -16.48
N VAL A 161 -0.61 -3.80 -16.05
CA VAL A 161 -0.39 -4.09 -14.64
C VAL A 161 1.06 -3.76 -14.29
N VAL A 162 1.25 -2.87 -13.31
CA VAL A 162 2.58 -2.48 -12.82
C VAL A 162 2.65 -2.68 -11.32
N GLN A 163 3.86 -2.72 -10.78
CA GLN A 163 4.12 -3.05 -9.37
C GLN A 163 4.84 -1.91 -8.67
N THR A 164 4.28 -1.44 -7.56
CA THR A 164 4.93 -0.45 -6.69
C THR A 164 5.73 -1.11 -5.58
N LEU A 165 5.23 -2.18 -4.98
CA LEU A 165 5.94 -2.84 -3.88
C LEU A 165 7.01 -3.80 -4.43
N SER A 166 8.00 -4.11 -3.60
CA SER A 166 9.03 -5.09 -3.95
C SER A 166 8.41 -6.47 -4.14
N PRO A 167 8.92 -7.26 -5.10
CA PRO A 167 8.33 -8.57 -5.37
C PRO A 167 8.59 -9.59 -4.25
N ALA A 168 7.75 -10.61 -4.22
CA ALA A 168 7.78 -11.67 -3.20
C ALA A 168 9.15 -12.33 -3.08
N SER A 169 9.87 -12.46 -4.20
CA SER A 169 11.20 -13.08 -4.21
C SER A 169 12.22 -12.35 -3.33
N LYS A 170 11.98 -11.07 -3.01
CA LYS A 170 12.89 -10.29 -2.17
C LYS A 170 12.58 -10.35 -0.67
N TYR A 171 11.45 -10.91 -0.28
CA TYR A 171 10.96 -10.73 1.09
C TYR A 171 11.91 -11.27 2.16
N GLN A 172 12.40 -12.51 2.02
CA GLN A 172 13.16 -13.14 3.10
C GLN A 172 14.69 -13.17 2.87
N THR A 173 15.16 -12.66 1.75
CA THR A 173 16.60 -12.67 1.48
C THR A 173 17.38 -11.89 2.56
N GLY A 174 16.87 -10.72 2.95
CA GLY A 174 17.52 -9.92 3.98
C GLY A 174 17.57 -10.63 5.34
N PHE A 175 16.48 -11.28 5.73
CA PHE A 175 16.45 -12.02 7.00
C PHE A 175 17.45 -13.16 7.02
N LEU A 176 17.51 -13.92 5.93
CA LEU A 176 18.46 -15.04 5.83
C LEU A 176 19.91 -14.54 5.83
N ASP A 177 20.19 -13.44 5.15
CA ASP A 177 21.52 -12.81 5.18
C ASP A 177 21.87 -12.36 6.61
N MET A 178 20.91 -11.75 7.30
CA MET A 178 21.09 -11.28 8.68
C MET A 178 21.48 -12.45 9.59
N VAL A 179 20.71 -13.54 9.53
CA VAL A 179 20.97 -14.71 10.38
C VAL A 179 22.36 -15.27 10.09
N LYS A 180 22.75 -15.44 8.83
CA LYS A 180 24.07 -15.97 8.47
C LYS A 180 25.20 -15.06 8.91
N THR A 181 24.96 -13.76 8.91
CA THR A 181 25.96 -12.79 9.37
C THR A 181 26.15 -12.90 10.90
N LEU A 182 25.05 -13.03 11.63
CA LEU A 182 25.06 -13.12 13.10
C LEU A 182 25.52 -14.49 13.61
N ASP A 183 25.19 -15.55 12.88
CA ASP A 183 25.47 -16.92 13.29
C ASP A 183 25.77 -17.79 12.06
N PRO A 184 27.03 -17.77 11.60
CA PRO A 184 27.40 -18.60 10.44
C PRO A 184 27.14 -20.09 10.63
N ASP A 185 27.00 -20.57 11.87
CA ASP A 185 26.76 -21.97 12.18
C ASP A 185 25.29 -22.36 12.17
N ALA A 186 24.36 -21.38 12.08
CA ALA A 186 22.94 -21.70 11.96
C ALA A 186 22.70 -22.40 10.62
N LYS A 187 22.11 -23.60 10.67
CA LYS A 187 21.93 -24.42 9.45
C LYS A 187 20.53 -24.96 9.27
N ARG A 188 19.78 -25.13 10.34
CA ARG A 188 18.52 -25.86 10.34
C ARG A 188 17.36 -24.89 10.20
N LEU A 189 16.76 -24.86 9.01
CA LEU A 189 15.66 -23.94 8.67
C LEU A 189 14.34 -24.68 8.53
N ALA A 190 13.30 -24.12 9.15
CA ALA A 190 11.93 -24.59 8.96
C ALA A 190 11.10 -23.54 8.24
N LEU A 191 10.11 -24.02 7.46
CA LEU A 191 9.15 -23.19 6.76
C LEU A 191 7.73 -23.65 7.11
N VAL A 192 6.91 -22.74 7.65
CA VAL A 192 5.50 -23.01 7.96
C VAL A 192 4.65 -21.84 7.47
N TYR A 193 3.85 -22.07 6.44
CA TYR A 193 3.20 -20.94 5.77
C TYR A 193 1.80 -21.29 5.25
N GLU A 194 1.02 -20.23 5.08
CA GLU A 194 -0.31 -20.31 4.48
C GLU A 194 -0.20 -20.74 3.01
N ASP A 195 -1.07 -21.65 2.59
CA ASP A 195 -1.09 -22.13 1.20
C ASP A 195 -1.90 -21.17 0.31
N LYS A 196 -1.30 -20.01 0.04
CA LYS A 196 -1.89 -18.97 -0.82
C LYS A 196 -0.82 -18.38 -1.75
N GLU A 197 -1.27 -17.69 -2.76
CA GLU A 197 -0.43 -17.16 -3.85
C GLU A 197 0.78 -16.38 -3.34
N PHE A 198 0.55 -15.46 -2.38
CA PHE A 198 1.61 -14.64 -1.82
C PHE A 198 2.63 -15.49 -1.04
N SER A 199 2.13 -16.25 -0.09
CA SER A 199 2.98 -17.03 0.81
C SER A 199 3.79 -18.07 0.05
N ARG A 200 3.18 -18.74 -0.93
CA ARG A 200 3.89 -19.69 -1.79
C ARG A 200 5.04 -19.02 -2.53
N ALA A 201 4.78 -17.83 -3.11
CA ALA A 201 5.82 -17.12 -3.86
C ALA A 201 6.99 -16.73 -2.96
N VAL A 202 6.69 -16.18 -1.77
CA VAL A 202 7.74 -15.80 -0.82
C VAL A 202 8.56 -17.01 -0.38
N HIS A 203 7.87 -18.08 0.03
CA HIS A 203 8.57 -19.22 0.64
C HIS A 203 9.33 -20.06 -0.39
N GLN A 204 8.83 -20.14 -1.60
CA GLN A 204 9.57 -20.81 -2.69
C GLN A 204 10.92 -20.08 -2.94
N ALA A 205 10.86 -18.77 -3.09
CA ALA A 205 12.07 -17.97 -3.30
C ALA A 205 13.01 -18.03 -2.09
N ALA A 206 12.43 -17.97 -0.88
CA ALA A 206 13.21 -18.04 0.35
C ALA A 206 13.93 -19.38 0.50
N LYS A 207 13.24 -20.48 0.17
CA LYS A 207 13.81 -21.83 0.20
C LYS A 207 15.03 -21.93 -0.73
N GLU A 208 14.86 -21.49 -1.98
CA GLU A 208 15.92 -21.50 -2.97
C GLU A 208 17.12 -20.67 -2.52
N TYR A 209 16.88 -19.50 -1.96
CA TYR A 209 17.93 -18.62 -1.45
C TYR A 209 18.62 -19.23 -0.24
N ALA A 210 17.86 -19.79 0.69
CA ALA A 210 18.39 -20.44 1.89
C ALA A 210 19.34 -21.58 1.53
N GLU A 211 18.94 -22.41 0.57
CA GLU A 211 19.78 -23.53 0.11
C GLU A 211 21.12 -23.04 -0.45
N LYS A 212 21.09 -21.91 -1.21
CA LYS A 212 22.33 -21.28 -1.71
C LYS A 212 23.22 -20.78 -0.57
N LEU A 213 22.64 -20.35 0.55
CA LEU A 213 23.38 -19.90 1.73
C LEU A 213 23.86 -21.05 2.62
N GLY A 214 23.52 -22.29 2.29
CA GLY A 214 23.93 -23.46 3.04
C GLY A 214 22.99 -23.90 4.16
N PHE A 215 21.76 -23.38 4.18
CA PHE A 215 20.75 -23.89 5.11
C PHE A 215 20.25 -25.27 4.66
N GLU A 216 19.96 -26.11 5.63
CA GLU A 216 19.27 -27.39 5.44
C GLU A 216 17.80 -27.20 5.81
N ILE A 217 16.88 -27.51 4.90
CA ILE A 217 15.43 -27.42 5.18
C ILE A 217 15.06 -28.66 5.98
N VAL A 218 14.89 -28.50 7.27
CA VAL A 218 14.60 -29.64 8.18
C VAL A 218 13.09 -29.88 8.36
N TYR A 219 12.28 -28.89 7.98
CA TYR A 219 10.81 -29.02 8.06
C TYR A 219 10.16 -28.02 7.09
N GLU A 220 9.13 -28.48 6.39
CA GLU A 220 8.36 -27.61 5.51
C GLU A 220 6.90 -28.08 5.52
N LYS A 221 5.97 -27.14 5.79
CA LYS A 221 4.54 -27.44 5.83
C LYS A 221 3.72 -26.22 5.50
N THR A 222 2.58 -26.51 4.88
CA THR A 222 1.62 -25.44 4.61
C THR A 222 0.32 -25.65 5.38
N UNK A 223 -0.28 -24.54 5.66
CA UNK A 223 -1.40 -24.56 6.28
C UNK A 223 -2.39 -24.07 5.42
N PRO A 224 -3.49 -24.73 5.28
CA PRO A 224 -4.55 -24.14 4.48
C PRO A 224 -5.01 -22.77 5.00
N ALA A 225 -5.45 -21.93 4.08
CA ALA A 225 -6.03 -20.64 4.48
C ALA A 225 -7.22 -20.86 5.42
N GLY A 226 -7.29 -20.06 6.49
CA GLY A 226 -8.36 -20.17 7.47
C GLY A 226 -8.12 -21.23 8.54
N THR A 227 -6.93 -21.83 8.57
CA THR A 227 -6.53 -22.73 9.65
C THR A 227 -6.64 -21.98 10.98
N THR A 228 -7.23 -22.63 11.96
CA THR A 228 -7.39 -22.07 13.32
C THR A 228 -6.60 -22.83 14.38
N ASP A 229 -5.98 -23.94 14.01
CA ASP A 229 -5.16 -24.74 14.91
C ASP A 229 -3.97 -25.32 14.16
N LEU A 230 -2.79 -24.84 14.51
CA LEU A 230 -1.51 -25.29 13.95
C LEU A 230 -0.82 -26.34 14.82
N SER A 231 -1.43 -26.74 15.96
CA SER A 231 -0.78 -27.65 16.92
C SER A 231 -0.21 -28.92 16.28
N PRO A 232 -0.91 -29.60 15.36
CA PRO A 232 -0.32 -30.79 14.74
C PRO A 232 0.97 -30.46 13.97
N ILE A 233 0.94 -29.38 13.18
CA ILE A 233 2.09 -28.92 12.40
C ILE A 233 3.24 -28.53 13.33
N LEU A 234 2.93 -27.78 14.40
CA LEU A 234 3.94 -27.25 15.29
C LEU A 234 4.60 -28.34 16.16
N ASN A 235 3.87 -29.41 16.48
CA ASN A 235 4.48 -30.54 17.17
C ASN A 235 5.49 -31.27 16.28
N GLU A 236 5.20 -31.39 14.99
CA GLU A 236 6.18 -31.93 14.02
C GLU A 236 7.39 -31.00 13.91
N LEU A 237 7.14 -29.69 13.84
CA LEU A 237 8.20 -28.67 13.80
C LEU A 237 9.12 -28.78 15.02
N LYS A 238 8.53 -28.94 16.21
CA LYS A 238 9.28 -29.08 17.46
C LYS A 238 10.23 -30.26 17.40
N ALA A 239 9.75 -31.40 16.88
CA ALA A 239 10.57 -32.62 16.73
C ALA A 239 11.71 -32.41 15.74
N ALA A 240 11.52 -31.57 14.71
CA ALA A 240 12.56 -31.24 13.73
C ALA A 240 13.64 -30.33 14.30
N ASN A 241 13.38 -29.63 15.39
CA ASN A 241 14.35 -28.81 16.13
C ASN A 241 15.14 -27.84 15.23
N PRO A 242 14.48 -26.88 14.58
CA PRO A 242 15.18 -25.93 13.72
C PRO A 242 15.91 -24.83 14.50
N ASP A 243 16.95 -24.24 13.92
CA ASP A 243 17.60 -23.03 14.42
C ASP A 243 16.77 -21.78 14.05
N VAL A 244 16.13 -21.81 12.89
CA VAL A 244 15.47 -20.65 12.27
C VAL A 244 14.11 -21.10 11.72
N LEU A 245 13.12 -20.22 11.87
CA LEU A 245 11.80 -20.42 11.28
C LEU A 245 11.44 -19.21 10.43
N ILE A 246 11.00 -19.45 9.21
CA ILE A 246 10.32 -18.44 8.43
C ILE A 246 8.90 -18.94 8.14
N GLY A 247 7.91 -18.05 8.23
CA GLY A 247 6.55 -18.51 8.09
C GLY A 247 5.50 -17.42 8.05
N GLY A 248 4.24 -17.88 8.23
CA GLY A 248 3.09 -17.00 8.23
C GLY A 248 2.42 -16.91 6.87
N GLY A 249 1.72 -15.85 6.66
CA GLY A 249 0.97 -15.60 5.44
C GLY A 249 0.51 -14.15 5.51
N HIS A 250 -0.79 -13.94 5.75
CA HIS A 250 -1.31 -12.61 6.03
C HIS A 250 -1.44 -12.42 7.54
N PHE A 251 -2.08 -11.33 7.98
CA PHE A 251 -2.09 -10.97 9.40
C PHE A 251 -2.56 -12.12 10.30
N ALA A 252 -3.73 -12.69 9.99
CA ALA A 252 -4.32 -13.72 10.86
C ALA A 252 -3.44 -14.97 10.98
N ASP A 253 -2.81 -15.36 9.87
CA ASP A 253 -1.96 -16.55 9.82
C ASP A 253 -0.68 -16.34 10.65
N GLY A 254 -0.09 -15.16 10.54
CA GLY A 254 1.14 -14.83 11.28
C GLY A 254 0.87 -14.68 12.77
N GLN A 255 -0.24 -14.06 13.13
CA GLN A 255 -0.63 -13.95 14.54
C GLN A 255 -0.84 -15.34 15.16
N LEU A 256 -1.58 -16.21 14.48
CA LEU A 256 -1.84 -17.56 14.98
C LEU A 256 -0.52 -18.34 15.15
N LEU A 257 0.37 -18.23 14.16
CA LEU A 257 1.67 -18.94 14.23
C LEU A 257 2.44 -18.51 15.48
N ALA A 258 2.60 -17.21 15.69
CA ALA A 258 3.34 -16.69 16.85
C ALA A 258 2.67 -17.13 18.17
N GLN A 259 1.35 -17.00 18.23
CA GLN A 259 0.59 -17.36 19.42
C GLN A 259 0.79 -18.83 19.80
N GLN A 260 0.64 -19.72 18.84
CA GLN A 260 0.72 -21.16 19.14
C GLN A 260 2.16 -21.66 19.33
N LEU A 261 3.16 -21.00 18.72
CA LEU A 261 4.56 -21.28 19.08
C LEU A 261 4.79 -20.99 20.58
N ALA A 262 4.24 -19.88 21.07
CA ALA A 262 4.35 -19.53 22.49
C ALA A 262 3.60 -20.52 23.38
N GLU A 263 2.36 -20.85 23.01
CA GLU A 263 1.52 -21.76 23.79
C GLU A 263 2.13 -23.16 23.93
N LEU A 264 2.81 -23.63 22.90
CA LEU A 264 3.47 -24.93 22.89
C LEU A 264 4.93 -24.86 23.37
N ASN A 265 5.37 -23.69 23.77
CA ASN A 265 6.72 -23.39 24.26
C ASN A 265 7.79 -23.94 23.30
N ILE A 266 7.65 -23.58 22.02
CA ILE A 266 8.60 -23.99 20.97
C ILE A 266 9.59 -22.85 20.76
N ASN A 267 10.80 -23.03 21.28
CA ASN A 267 11.84 -22.00 21.25
C ASN A 267 12.73 -22.18 20.02
N ILE A 268 12.90 -21.11 19.26
CA ILE A 268 13.70 -21.07 18.03
C ILE A 268 14.56 -19.79 18.10
N LYS A 269 15.82 -19.87 17.66
CA LYS A 269 16.76 -18.77 17.82
C LYS A 269 16.34 -17.51 17.07
N ALA A 270 15.75 -17.67 15.87
CA ALA A 270 15.29 -16.56 15.05
C ALA A 270 14.01 -16.93 14.30
N ILE A 271 13.03 -16.07 14.35
CA ILE A 271 11.72 -16.28 13.70
C ILE A 271 11.42 -15.04 12.85
N SER A 272 11.12 -15.25 11.57
CA SER A 272 10.60 -14.21 10.69
C SER A 272 9.20 -14.61 10.23
N ILE A 273 8.23 -13.75 10.50
CA ILE A 273 6.83 -13.98 10.16
C ILE A 273 6.40 -12.92 9.13
N LEU A 274 5.72 -13.37 8.07
CA LEU A 274 5.22 -12.46 7.04
C LEU A 274 4.09 -11.57 7.58
N VAL A 275 4.05 -10.34 7.14
CA VAL A 275 2.96 -9.36 7.31
C VAL A 275 2.64 -9.01 8.76
N ALA A 276 2.23 -9.99 9.56
CA ALA A 276 1.61 -9.74 10.87
C ALA A 276 2.44 -8.83 11.78
N PRO A 277 3.77 -9.05 11.94
CA PRO A 277 4.52 -8.17 12.85
C PRO A 277 4.65 -6.73 12.38
N SER A 278 4.36 -6.43 11.11
CA SER A 278 4.41 -5.05 10.62
C SER A 278 3.23 -4.22 11.08
N LEU A 279 2.15 -4.86 11.52
CA LEU A 279 0.92 -4.18 11.95
C LEU A 279 0.91 -4.00 13.47
N PRO A 280 0.53 -2.82 13.98
CA PRO A 280 0.45 -2.62 15.44
C PRO A 280 -0.42 -3.65 16.15
N ALA A 281 -1.46 -4.13 15.49
CA ALA A 281 -2.37 -5.15 16.02
C ALA A 281 -1.62 -6.42 16.48
N PHE A 282 -0.44 -6.70 15.92
CA PHE A 282 0.36 -7.85 16.32
C PHE A 282 0.78 -7.75 17.80
N TYR A 283 1.33 -6.60 18.20
CA TYR A 283 1.71 -6.38 19.59
C TYR A 283 0.47 -6.28 20.48
N GLU A 284 -0.58 -5.63 20.00
CA GLU A 284 -1.83 -5.53 20.76
C GLU A 284 -2.38 -6.92 21.13
N ALA A 285 -2.23 -7.89 20.20
CA ALA A 285 -2.73 -9.26 20.42
C ALA A 285 -1.77 -10.10 21.28
N LEU A 286 -0.47 -9.93 21.10
CA LEU A 286 0.53 -10.85 21.66
C LEU A 286 1.30 -10.31 22.85
N GLY A 287 1.37 -8.99 23.01
CA GLY A 287 2.12 -8.37 24.09
C GLY A 287 3.59 -8.80 24.06
N THR A 288 4.13 -9.19 25.20
CA THR A 288 5.54 -9.57 25.33
C THR A 288 5.93 -10.78 24.46
N LYS A 289 4.96 -11.58 24.02
CA LYS A 289 5.24 -12.70 23.11
C LYS A 289 5.80 -12.20 21.77
N ALA A 290 5.52 -10.94 21.39
CA ALA A 290 6.06 -10.36 20.15
C ALA A 290 7.58 -10.12 20.20
N GLU A 291 8.14 -9.98 21.42
CA GLU A 291 9.57 -9.63 21.60
C GLU A 291 10.48 -10.54 20.79
N GLY A 292 11.38 -9.95 19.99
CA GLY A 292 12.37 -10.69 19.22
C GLY A 292 11.86 -11.26 17.89
N ILE A 293 10.54 -11.22 17.64
CA ILE A 293 10.00 -11.70 16.37
C ILE A 293 10.28 -10.68 15.27
N SER A 294 10.81 -11.17 14.15
CA SER A 294 11.17 -10.36 12.99
C SER A 294 10.13 -10.50 11.87
N ALA A 295 10.19 -9.56 10.93
CA ALA A 295 9.40 -9.64 9.70
C ALA A 295 10.12 -8.90 8.57
N PRO A 296 9.99 -9.38 7.33
CA PRO A 296 10.36 -8.53 6.20
C PRO A 296 9.32 -7.41 6.08
N ALA A 297 9.78 -6.23 5.75
CA ALA A 297 8.91 -5.07 5.64
C ALA A 297 9.25 -4.25 4.41
N GLN A 298 8.21 -3.81 3.71
CA GLN A 298 8.38 -2.91 2.56
C GLN A 298 8.85 -1.53 3.02
N TRP A 299 8.58 -1.19 4.26
CA TRP A 299 8.88 0.12 4.84
C TRP A 299 8.64 0.05 6.35
N GLU A 300 9.29 0.91 7.11
CA GLU A 300 8.96 1.13 8.53
C GLU A 300 9.36 2.56 8.89
N THR A 301 8.66 3.12 9.87
CA THR A 301 9.05 4.41 10.45
C THR A 301 10.52 4.37 10.83
N GLY A 302 11.28 5.35 10.38
CA GLY A 302 12.71 5.42 10.62
C GLY A 302 13.56 5.07 9.41
N VAL A 303 12.97 4.65 8.29
CA VAL A 303 13.73 4.46 7.04
C VAL A 303 14.35 5.80 6.63
N LYS A 304 15.49 5.70 5.93
CA LYS A 304 16.34 6.86 5.64
C LYS A 304 16.10 7.44 4.24
N TYR A 305 14.84 7.65 3.88
CA TYR A 305 14.48 8.30 2.61
C TYR A 305 14.04 9.73 2.90
N SER A 306 14.63 10.67 2.18
CA SER A 306 14.38 12.10 2.39
C SER A 306 14.71 12.89 1.11
N PRO A 307 14.23 14.12 1.01
CA PRO A 307 14.65 14.98 -0.11
C PRO A 307 16.19 15.12 -0.21
N GLU A 308 16.88 15.19 0.93
CA GLU A 308 18.32 15.32 0.97
C GLU A 308 19.02 14.06 0.42
N VAL A 309 18.51 12.87 0.76
CA VAL A 309 19.04 11.60 0.23
C VAL A 309 18.77 11.53 -1.28
N ALA A 310 17.58 11.93 -1.73
CA ALA A 310 17.24 11.94 -3.15
C ALA A 310 18.22 12.83 -3.93
N GLU A 311 18.50 14.04 -3.40
CA GLU A 311 19.42 14.98 -4.01
C GLU A 311 20.82 14.35 -4.15
N LYS A 312 21.32 13.68 -3.11
CA LYS A 312 22.64 13.02 -3.13
C LYS A 312 22.70 11.93 -4.18
N LEU A 313 21.59 11.24 -4.42
CA LEU A 313 21.50 10.15 -5.40
C LEU A 313 21.19 10.67 -6.81
N GLY A 314 20.92 11.96 -6.95
CA GLY A 314 20.61 12.55 -8.26
C GLY A 314 19.23 12.18 -8.79
N VAL A 315 18.27 11.89 -7.90
CA VAL A 315 16.90 11.56 -8.29
C VAL A 315 15.95 12.59 -7.70
N GLU A 316 14.80 12.74 -8.34
CA GLU A 316 13.77 13.69 -7.89
C GLU A 316 13.05 13.12 -6.67
N TRP A 317 12.78 13.97 -5.68
CA TRP A 317 11.88 13.66 -4.57
C TRP A 317 10.47 14.10 -4.92
N TYR A 318 9.46 13.28 -4.62
CA TYR A 318 8.05 13.65 -4.84
C TYR A 318 7.20 13.09 -3.72
N GLY A 319 6.41 13.97 -3.09
CA GLY A 319 5.51 13.57 -2.03
C GLY A 319 5.89 14.16 -0.67
N PRO A 320 5.15 13.80 0.37
CA PRO A 320 5.45 14.30 1.72
C PRO A 320 6.76 13.72 2.27
N THR A 321 7.43 14.48 3.13
CA THR A 321 8.54 13.94 3.92
C THR A 321 7.97 12.89 4.88
N GLN A 322 8.85 12.08 5.49
CA GLN A 322 8.39 11.07 6.44
C GLN A 322 7.63 11.70 7.62
N GLU A 323 8.12 12.82 8.14
CA GLU A 323 7.45 13.53 9.23
C GLU A 323 6.05 14.00 8.81
N GLU A 324 5.93 14.62 7.64
CA GLU A 324 4.64 15.06 7.10
C GLU A 324 3.70 13.87 6.87
N PHE A 325 4.23 12.80 6.30
CA PHE A 325 3.48 11.59 5.99
C PHE A 325 2.86 10.97 7.25
N ILE A 326 3.66 10.81 8.29
CA ILE A 326 3.20 10.23 9.56
C ILE A 326 2.15 11.13 10.20
N LYS A 327 2.37 12.45 10.18
CA LYS A 327 1.38 13.41 10.71
C LYS A 327 0.06 13.33 9.96
N MET A 328 0.11 13.31 8.62
CA MET A 328 -1.11 13.22 7.80
C MET A 328 -1.84 11.89 8.05
N PHE A 329 -1.09 10.80 8.21
CA PHE A 329 -1.66 9.50 8.55
C PHE A 329 -2.39 9.57 9.90
N LYS A 330 -1.76 10.14 10.92
CA LYS A 330 -2.37 10.25 12.25
C LYS A 330 -3.60 11.17 12.27
N ASP A 331 -3.61 12.19 11.42
CA ASP A 331 -4.79 13.05 11.27
C ASP A 331 -6.00 12.26 10.75
N LEU A 332 -5.78 11.24 9.91
CA LEU A 332 -6.85 10.37 9.40
C LEU A 332 -7.18 9.22 10.35
N ALA A 333 -6.17 8.55 10.87
CA ALA A 333 -6.33 7.28 11.57
C ALA A 333 -6.47 7.43 13.09
N GLY A 334 -6.01 8.57 13.63
CA GLY A 334 -6.01 8.82 15.06
C GLY A 334 -4.62 9.12 15.59
N GLU A 335 -4.53 9.97 16.58
CA GLU A 335 -3.26 10.46 17.15
C GLU A 335 -2.34 9.32 17.63
N ASP A 336 -2.94 8.26 18.15
CA ASP A 336 -2.19 7.12 18.70
C ASP A 336 -1.94 6.02 17.66
N ALA A 337 -2.45 6.18 16.43
CA ALA A 337 -2.26 5.18 15.39
C ALA A 337 -0.82 5.18 14.90
N GLU A 338 -0.31 3.99 14.58
CA GLU A 338 1.03 3.83 14.00
C GLU A 338 0.89 3.23 12.61
N PRO A 339 1.60 3.75 11.61
CA PRO A 339 1.47 3.23 10.26
C PRO A 339 2.24 1.92 10.09
N SER A 340 1.64 1.01 9.32
CA SER A 340 2.36 -0.15 8.79
C SER A 340 2.88 0.20 7.39
N TYR A 341 3.71 -0.66 6.82
CA TYR A 341 4.22 -0.43 5.46
C TYR A 341 3.10 -0.34 4.41
N HIS A 342 1.93 -0.89 4.72
CA HIS A 342 0.77 -0.85 3.80
C HIS A 342 0.36 0.59 3.49
N VAL A 343 0.51 1.48 4.47
CA VAL A 343 0.22 2.92 4.28
C VAL A 343 1.20 3.51 3.26
N ALA A 344 2.49 3.25 3.45
CA ALA A 344 3.54 3.84 2.61
C ALA A 344 3.52 3.30 1.18
N GLU A 345 3.32 1.98 1.01
CA GLU A 345 3.33 1.40 -0.34
C GLU A 345 2.09 1.83 -1.14
N ALA A 346 0.94 1.95 -0.49
CA ALA A 346 -0.26 2.44 -1.16
C ALA A 346 -0.12 3.92 -1.53
N ALA A 347 0.46 4.73 -0.65
CA ALA A 347 0.74 6.13 -0.96
C ALA A 347 1.69 6.24 -2.17
N ALA A 348 2.73 5.40 -2.22
CA ALA A 348 3.68 5.40 -3.33
C ALA A 348 2.99 5.06 -4.66
N ALA A 349 2.01 4.17 -4.65
CA ALA A 349 1.26 3.84 -5.87
C ALA A 349 0.52 5.07 -6.40
N VAL A 350 -0.12 5.83 -5.51
CA VAL A 350 -0.81 7.07 -5.90
C VAL A 350 0.19 8.11 -6.43
N LEU A 351 1.30 8.28 -5.72
CA LEU A 351 2.34 9.26 -6.13
C LEU A 351 2.95 8.90 -7.48
N SER A 352 3.15 7.60 -7.75
CA SER A 352 3.72 7.16 -9.02
C SER A 352 2.77 7.45 -10.19
N TYR A 353 1.46 7.33 -9.98
CA TYR A 353 0.48 7.76 -10.99
C TYR A 353 0.60 9.25 -11.27
N ALA A 354 0.66 10.06 -10.21
CA ALA A 354 0.77 11.51 -10.38
C ALA A 354 2.02 11.88 -11.19
N LYS A 355 3.16 11.27 -10.84
CA LYS A 355 4.42 11.52 -11.55
C LYS A 355 4.36 11.06 -13.01
N ALA A 356 3.78 9.91 -13.26
CA ALA A 356 3.69 9.36 -14.63
C ALA A 356 2.75 10.18 -15.50
N ILE A 357 1.63 10.64 -14.95
CA ILE A 357 0.67 11.48 -15.67
C ILE A 357 1.33 12.82 -16.03
N GLU A 358 2.04 13.42 -15.08
CA GLU A 358 2.76 14.68 -15.30
C GLU A 358 3.86 14.52 -16.34
N LYS A 359 4.62 13.41 -16.25
CA LYS A 359 5.68 13.10 -17.22
C LYS A 359 5.11 12.91 -18.62
N ALA A 360 3.98 12.20 -18.74
CA ALA A 360 3.30 11.97 -20.01
C ALA A 360 2.62 13.22 -20.56
N GLN A 361 2.35 14.19 -19.71
CA GLN A 361 1.52 15.36 -20.03
C GLN A 361 0.20 14.92 -20.68
N SER A 362 -0.41 13.90 -20.10
CA SER A 362 -1.60 13.26 -20.65
C SER A 362 -2.26 12.37 -19.58
N THR A 363 -3.58 12.21 -19.67
CA THR A 363 -4.33 11.20 -18.90
C THR A 363 -4.67 9.98 -19.76
N ASP A 364 -4.10 9.89 -20.96
CA ASP A 364 -4.26 8.70 -21.80
C ASP A 364 -3.50 7.53 -21.17
N VAL A 365 -4.18 6.39 -21.02
CA VAL A 365 -3.65 5.23 -20.30
C VAL A 365 -2.35 4.71 -20.93
N ASP A 366 -2.31 4.61 -22.24
CA ASP A 366 -1.12 4.08 -22.93
C ASP A 366 0.08 5.02 -22.80
N ARG A 367 -0.17 6.33 -22.88
CA ARG A 367 0.90 7.32 -22.71
C ARG A 367 1.43 7.30 -21.26
N VAL A 368 0.53 7.16 -20.28
CA VAL A 368 0.93 7.11 -18.88
C VAL A 368 1.73 5.82 -18.61
N ARG A 369 1.26 4.68 -19.12
CA ARG A 369 1.99 3.40 -18.97
C ARG A 369 3.39 3.50 -19.60
N GLU A 370 3.47 4.09 -20.77
CA GLU A 370 4.77 4.29 -21.44
C GLU A 370 5.69 5.20 -20.62
N ALA A 371 5.14 6.27 -20.05
CA ALA A 371 5.92 7.19 -19.22
C ALA A 371 6.53 6.49 -17.98
N MET A 372 5.88 5.44 -17.48
CA MET A 372 6.39 4.67 -16.34
C MET A 372 7.66 3.88 -16.68
N ASN A 373 7.89 3.59 -17.95
CA ASN A 373 9.02 2.73 -18.38
C ASN A 373 10.39 3.28 -17.96
N ASP A 374 10.55 4.59 -17.96
CA ASP A 374 11.81 5.23 -17.58
C ASP A 374 11.60 6.25 -16.46
N LEU A 375 10.50 6.16 -15.74
CA LEU A 375 10.25 6.98 -14.56
C LEU A 375 11.06 6.46 -13.38
N GLU A 376 11.81 7.37 -12.77
CA GLU A 376 12.57 7.06 -11.57
C GLU A 376 12.44 8.25 -10.62
N PHE A 377 12.02 8.00 -9.40
CA PHE A 377 11.92 9.04 -8.37
C PHE A 377 11.98 8.40 -6.99
N MET A 378 12.22 9.24 -5.99
CA MET A 378 12.15 8.82 -4.58
C MET A 378 10.96 9.48 -3.90
N CYS A 379 10.29 8.76 -3.04
CA CYS A 379 9.26 9.30 -2.16
C CYS A 379 9.47 8.73 -0.75
N VAL A 380 8.54 9.00 0.14
CA VAL A 380 8.64 8.51 1.54
C VAL A 380 8.84 7.00 1.63
N TYR A 381 8.26 6.26 0.70
CA TYR A 381 8.37 4.81 0.61
C TYR A 381 9.76 4.35 0.17
N GLY A 382 10.46 5.17 -0.63
CA GLY A 382 11.77 4.86 -1.20
C GLY A 382 11.79 5.07 -2.70
N MET A 383 12.71 4.37 -3.37
CA MET A 383 12.87 4.47 -4.82
C MET A 383 11.73 3.77 -5.56
N TRP A 384 11.30 4.38 -6.66
CA TRP A 384 10.31 3.81 -7.56
C TRP A 384 10.90 3.71 -8.97
N SER A 385 10.93 2.51 -9.51
CA SER A 385 11.20 2.28 -10.93
C SER A 385 10.76 0.87 -11.28
N ILE A 386 10.34 0.66 -12.52
CA ILE A 386 9.86 -0.64 -12.98
C ILE A 386 10.66 -1.15 -14.17
N ASP A 387 10.62 -2.46 -14.36
CA ASP A 387 11.09 -3.10 -15.58
C ASP A 387 10.06 -2.80 -16.68
N PRO A 388 10.45 -2.11 -17.76
CA PRO A 388 9.50 -1.77 -18.83
C PRO A 388 8.81 -2.97 -19.47
N GLU A 389 9.48 -4.11 -19.52
CA GLU A 389 8.97 -5.30 -20.19
C GLU A 389 7.87 -5.99 -19.36
N THR A 390 8.04 -6.04 -18.05
CA THR A 390 7.15 -6.80 -17.17
C THR A 390 6.26 -5.94 -16.29
N GLY A 391 6.63 -4.68 -16.06
CA GLY A 391 5.96 -3.81 -15.09
C GLY A 391 6.37 -4.07 -13.64
N LYS A 392 7.29 -5.00 -13.42
CA LYS A 392 7.74 -5.42 -12.09
C LYS A 392 8.62 -4.35 -11.43
N GLN A 393 8.45 -4.11 -10.13
CA GLN A 393 9.27 -3.18 -9.37
C GLN A 393 10.73 -3.65 -9.33
N VAL A 394 11.67 -2.75 -9.66
CA VAL A 394 13.10 -3.06 -9.63
C VAL A 394 13.93 -2.06 -8.83
N GLY A 395 13.35 -0.97 -8.36
CA GLY A 395 14.10 0.08 -7.67
C GLY A 395 14.01 0.06 -6.15
N HIS A 396 13.00 -0.58 -5.60
CA HIS A 396 12.71 -0.52 -4.16
C HIS A 396 13.41 -1.63 -3.38
N ASP A 397 13.99 -1.28 -2.24
CA ASP A 397 14.63 -2.23 -1.32
C ASP A 397 13.79 -2.40 -0.06
N MET A 398 13.77 -3.63 0.46
CA MET A 398 13.06 -3.96 1.69
C MET A 398 13.98 -3.86 2.90
N VAL A 399 13.39 -3.83 4.09
CA VAL A 399 14.10 -3.89 5.37
C VAL A 399 13.58 -5.08 6.17
N ILE A 400 14.33 -5.45 7.21
CA ILE A 400 13.87 -6.41 8.21
C ILE A 400 13.59 -5.62 9.49
N ILE A 401 12.38 -5.82 10.02
CA ILE A 401 12.00 -5.24 11.31
C ILE A 401 11.99 -6.33 12.38
N GLN A 402 12.12 -5.90 13.63
CA GLN A 402 12.07 -6.79 14.79
C GLN A 402 11.41 -6.05 15.94
N TRP A 403 10.49 -6.72 16.63
CA TRP A 403 9.90 -6.17 17.84
C TRP A 403 10.94 -6.20 18.96
N GLN A 404 11.27 -5.03 19.49
CA GLN A 404 12.21 -4.86 20.58
C GLN A 404 11.66 -3.84 21.56
N ASN A 405 11.41 -4.28 22.80
CA ASN A 405 10.96 -3.39 23.85
C ASN A 405 9.72 -2.60 23.46
N GLU A 406 8.70 -3.31 22.96
CA GLU A 406 7.38 -2.79 22.57
C GLU A 406 7.37 -1.93 21.30
N GLU A 407 8.49 -1.85 20.58
CA GLU A 407 8.60 -1.05 19.36
C GLU A 407 9.06 -1.89 18.17
N LYS A 408 8.64 -1.52 16.99
CA LYS A 408 9.17 -2.07 15.75
C LYS A 408 10.47 -1.35 15.42
N LYS A 409 11.59 -2.08 15.41
CA LYS A 409 12.89 -1.53 15.06
C LYS A 409 13.33 -2.06 13.70
N ILE A 410 14.02 -1.24 12.93
CA ILE A 410 14.65 -1.67 11.69
C ILE A 410 16.00 -2.26 12.08
N VAL A 411 16.23 -3.54 11.80
CA VAL A 411 17.45 -4.24 12.23
C VAL A 411 18.35 -4.67 11.06
N TRP A 412 17.86 -4.61 9.82
CA TRP A 412 18.63 -5.04 8.65
C TRP A 412 18.10 -4.38 7.38
N PRO A 413 18.93 -4.03 6.38
CA PRO A 413 20.40 -4.12 6.39
C PRO A 413 21.02 -3.12 7.36
N GLU A 414 22.27 -3.32 7.70
CA GLU A 414 22.97 -2.49 8.68
C GLU A 414 22.91 -1.00 8.31
N SER A 415 23.02 -0.68 7.02
CA SER A 415 22.98 0.71 6.53
C SER A 415 21.63 1.40 6.79
N ALA A 416 20.54 0.64 6.89
CA ALA A 416 19.19 1.17 7.12
C ALA A 416 18.77 1.06 8.59
N ALA A 417 19.51 0.29 9.40
CA ALA A 417 19.06 -0.11 10.74
C ALA A 417 19.09 1.05 11.74
N ASN A 418 18.13 1.03 12.67
CA ASN A 418 18.09 1.93 13.83
C ASN A 418 18.21 1.17 15.16
N ALA A 419 18.45 -0.16 15.07
CA ALA A 419 18.74 -0.99 16.24
C ALA A 419 19.52 -2.22 15.77
N LYS A 420 20.24 -2.85 16.70
CA LYS A 420 20.94 -4.10 16.41
C LYS A 420 19.97 -5.27 16.45
N PRO A 421 20.16 -6.28 15.61
CA PRO A 421 19.33 -7.49 15.70
C PRO A 421 19.49 -8.18 17.06
N CYS A 422 18.39 -8.70 17.56
CA CYS A 422 18.34 -9.48 18.80
C CYS A 422 18.42 -10.96 18.43
N TYR A 423 19.59 -11.57 18.66
CA TYR A 423 19.83 -12.97 18.28
C TYR A 423 20.75 -13.64 19.29
N PRO A 424 20.41 -14.81 19.80
CA PRO A 424 19.12 -15.46 19.69
C PRO A 424 18.05 -14.64 20.43
N MET A 425 16.82 -14.71 19.96
CA MET A 425 15.74 -14.00 20.63
C MET A 425 15.44 -14.67 21.99
N PRO A 426 14.88 -13.91 22.96
CA PRO A 426 14.53 -14.52 24.26
C PRO A 426 13.58 -15.68 24.07
N THR A 427 13.70 -16.70 24.96
CA THR A 427 12.74 -17.83 24.98
C THR A 427 11.38 -17.32 25.43
N TRP A 428 10.33 -18.13 25.19
CA TRP A 428 8.98 -17.74 25.60
C TRP A 428 8.88 -17.56 27.13
N ASP A 429 9.58 -18.41 27.90
CA ASP A 429 9.61 -18.27 29.35
C ASP A 429 10.31 -16.97 29.77
N GLU A 430 11.45 -16.65 29.14
CA GLU A 430 12.16 -15.40 29.41
C GLU A 430 11.31 -14.17 29.09
N LYS A 431 10.57 -14.21 27.98
CA LYS A 431 9.66 -13.11 27.61
C LYS A 431 8.57 -12.95 28.66
N ALA A 432 8.03 -14.06 29.17
CA ALA A 432 6.99 -14.04 30.21
C ALA A 432 7.53 -13.44 31.52
N GLU A 433 8.83 -13.59 31.78
CA GLU A 433 9.50 -12.99 32.94
C GLU A 433 9.93 -11.54 32.72
N GLY A 434 9.65 -11.00 31.53
CA GLY A 434 9.94 -9.60 31.20
C GLY A 434 11.26 -9.34 30.51
N LYS A 435 11.97 -10.38 30.08
CA LYS A 435 13.22 -10.20 29.33
C LYS A 435 12.94 -9.59 27.96
N THR A 436 13.69 -8.55 27.62
CA THR A 436 13.58 -7.89 26.31
C THR A 436 14.92 -7.97 25.57
N CYS A 437 14.88 -7.65 24.28
CA CYS A 437 16.07 -7.53 23.49
C CYS A 437 16.93 -6.37 24.04
N GLY A 438 18.19 -6.65 24.32
CA GLY A 438 19.10 -5.64 24.87
C GLY A 438 19.12 -5.55 26.40
N SER A 439 18.36 -6.40 27.10
CA SER A 439 18.38 -6.45 28.56
C SER A 439 19.36 -7.54 29.05
#